data_177a55b9de5b1daca68721ab8940e49c
#
_entry.id   177a55b9de5b1daca68721ab8940e49c
#
_cell.length_a   1.000
_cell.length_b   1.000
_cell.length_c   1.000
_cell.angle_alpha   90.00
_cell.angle_beta   90.00
_cell.angle_gamma   90.00
#
_symmetry.space_group_name_H-M   'P 1'
#
loop_
_entity.id
_entity.type
_entity.pdbx_description
1 polymer ?
#
loop_
_entity_poly.entity_id
_entity_poly.type
_entity_poly.pdbx_seq_one_letter_code
_entity_poly.pdbx_strand_id
1 'polypeptide(L)'
;MQTSPLEYHSNERVTAAAEGAPAKPRDNGVATTQDLEIRLFDRMEPLETEWRRLEADPANSLHQAYDWCSAWAKTHSNPLAIAVGRRSGETVFILPLEIVRRGMVKSAQFIGARFNNINSGLFSAGFRANAGMAEATQISQTLATLLSGKADLVSMTNIPLEWRGERHPLAGLPAIENQNHAFQLPLLADFEQT
;
A
#
# COMPACT_ATOMS: atom_id res chain seq x y z
N MET A 1 -13.39 -45.94 16.66
CA MET A 1 -13.40 -44.57 16.09
C MET A 1 -12.55 -44.61 14.84
N GLN A 2 -13.20 -44.66 13.67
CA GLN A 2 -12.54 -44.69 12.39
C GLN A 2 -12.50 -43.28 11.81
N THR A 3 -11.31 -42.80 11.47
CA THR A 3 -11.09 -41.56 10.74
C THR A 3 -11.03 -41.89 9.24
N SER A 4 -11.99 -41.36 8.47
CA SER A 4 -12.01 -41.43 7.01
C SER A 4 -11.04 -40.38 6.43
N PRO A 5 -10.29 -40.73 5.37
CA PRO A 5 -9.49 -39.77 4.62
C PRO A 5 -10.34 -38.99 3.61
N LEU A 6 -10.06 -37.70 3.48
CA LEU A 6 -10.61 -36.85 2.45
C LEU A 6 -10.01 -37.19 1.09
N GLU A 7 -10.84 -37.61 0.16
CA GLU A 7 -10.47 -37.83 -1.23
C GLU A 7 -10.36 -36.53 -2.01
N TYR A 8 -9.22 -36.34 -2.63
CA TYR A 8 -8.90 -35.22 -3.51
C TYR A 8 -9.38 -35.56 -4.93
N HIS A 9 -10.43 -34.93 -5.42
CA HIS A 9 -10.87 -35.09 -6.81
C HIS A 9 -10.05 -34.19 -7.74
N SER A 10 -9.23 -34.81 -8.56
CA SER A 10 -8.57 -34.19 -9.71
C SER A 10 -9.56 -33.99 -10.85
N ASN A 11 -9.77 -32.75 -11.28
CA ASN A 11 -10.61 -32.39 -12.41
C ASN A 11 -9.78 -32.47 -13.71
N GLU A 12 -10.09 -33.44 -14.56
CA GLU A 12 -9.54 -33.57 -15.91
C GLU A 12 -10.07 -32.45 -16.82
N ARG A 13 -9.14 -31.77 -17.48
CA ARG A 13 -9.45 -30.80 -18.53
C ARG A 13 -9.80 -31.49 -19.82
N VAL A 14 -11.00 -31.23 -20.31
CA VAL A 14 -11.38 -31.51 -21.70
C VAL A 14 -10.96 -30.30 -22.55
N THR A 15 -10.00 -30.53 -23.46
CA THR A 15 -9.60 -29.57 -24.47
C THR A 15 -10.51 -29.69 -25.68
N ALA A 16 -11.29 -28.63 -25.97
CA ALA A 16 -11.95 -28.48 -27.28
C ALA A 16 -11.17 -27.43 -28.08
N ALA A 17 -10.62 -27.90 -29.22
CA ALA A 17 -10.01 -27.03 -30.21
C ALA A 17 -11.11 -26.30 -31.01
N ALA A 18 -11.02 -25.00 -31.15
CA ALA A 18 -11.78 -24.21 -32.10
C ALA A 18 -10.82 -23.51 -33.03
N GLU A 19 -10.92 -23.81 -34.30
CA GLU A 19 -10.17 -23.25 -35.40
C GLU A 19 -10.52 -21.78 -35.67
N GLY A 20 -9.53 -21.05 -35.93
CA GLY A 20 -9.13 -19.95 -36.76
C GLY A 20 -10.13 -18.91 -37.27
N ALA A 21 -9.91 -17.67 -36.82
CA ALA A 21 -10.08 -16.47 -37.65
C ALA A 21 -8.83 -15.58 -37.45
N PRO A 22 -8.32 -14.90 -38.51
CA PRO A 22 -7.10 -14.10 -38.38
C PRO A 22 -7.37 -12.87 -37.52
N ALA A 23 -6.65 -12.78 -36.40
CA ALA A 23 -6.68 -11.62 -35.53
C ALA A 23 -6.12 -10.39 -36.26
N LYS A 24 -6.89 -9.30 -36.30
CA LYS A 24 -6.41 -7.97 -36.66
C LYS A 24 -5.22 -7.60 -35.77
N PRO A 25 -4.19 -6.93 -36.32
CA PRO A 25 -3.08 -6.45 -35.51
C PRO A 25 -3.62 -5.52 -34.40
N ARG A 26 -3.41 -5.90 -33.16
CA ARG A 26 -3.64 -5.02 -32.00
C ARG A 26 -2.59 -3.93 -32.07
N ASP A 27 -3.05 -2.73 -32.20
CA ASP A 27 -2.26 -1.53 -32.01
C ASP A 27 -1.65 -1.63 -30.59
N ASN A 28 -0.36 -1.90 -30.52
CA ASN A 28 0.41 -1.83 -29.29
C ASN A 28 0.60 -0.36 -28.95
N GLY A 29 -0.47 0.29 -28.51
CA GLY A 29 -0.39 1.59 -27.87
C GLY A 29 0.65 1.47 -26.75
N VAL A 30 1.81 2.08 -26.96
CA VAL A 30 2.82 2.31 -25.93
C VAL A 30 2.10 3.07 -24.84
N ALA A 31 1.73 2.38 -23.76
CA ALA A 31 1.28 3.03 -22.53
C ALA A 31 2.47 3.87 -22.06
N THR A 32 2.48 5.14 -22.43
CA THR A 32 3.37 6.13 -21.81
C THR A 32 3.09 6.07 -20.32
N THR A 33 4.02 5.54 -19.58
CA THR A 33 4.04 5.61 -18.13
C THR A 33 4.04 7.09 -17.81
N GLN A 34 2.87 7.63 -17.45
CA GLN A 34 2.79 9.02 -17.01
C GLN A 34 3.70 9.12 -15.79
N ASP A 35 4.67 10.03 -15.86
CA ASP A 35 5.74 10.15 -14.88
C ASP A 35 5.15 10.32 -13.48
N LEU A 36 5.40 9.34 -12.63
CA LEU A 36 5.07 9.39 -11.22
C LEU A 36 6.13 10.25 -10.53
N GLU A 37 5.76 11.45 -10.12
CA GLU A 37 6.62 12.36 -9.36
C GLU A 37 6.42 12.09 -7.86
N ILE A 38 7.52 11.90 -7.12
CA ILE A 38 7.50 11.68 -5.67
C ILE A 38 8.33 12.77 -4.99
N ARG A 39 7.72 13.43 -3.99
CA ARG A 39 8.37 14.46 -3.18
C ARG A 39 8.24 14.15 -1.70
N LEU A 40 9.24 14.56 -0.89
CA LEU A 40 9.19 14.49 0.56
C LEU A 40 8.80 15.85 1.15
N PHE A 41 7.95 15.78 2.18
CA PHE A 41 7.53 16.92 3.00
C PHE A 41 7.89 16.60 4.46
N ASP A 42 8.30 17.63 5.18
CA ASP A 42 8.64 17.56 6.61
C ASP A 42 7.52 18.07 7.52
N ARG A 43 6.39 18.49 6.94
CA ARG A 43 5.19 18.99 7.63
C ARG A 43 3.93 18.47 6.95
N MET A 44 2.89 18.32 7.76
CA MET A 44 1.58 17.81 7.31
C MET A 44 0.65 18.91 6.80
N GLU A 45 0.73 20.10 7.40
CA GLU A 45 -0.26 21.16 7.20
C GLU A 45 -0.44 21.55 5.72
N PRO A 46 0.62 21.68 4.91
CA PRO A 46 0.45 21.99 3.49
C PRO A 46 -0.26 20.91 2.69
N LEU A 47 -0.36 19.68 3.24
CA LEU A 47 -0.92 18.51 2.58
C LEU A 47 -2.34 18.18 3.05
N GLU A 48 -2.91 18.92 4.01
CA GLU A 48 -4.15 18.55 4.68
C GLU A 48 -5.30 18.33 3.69
N THR A 49 -5.50 19.23 2.74
CA THR A 49 -6.59 19.12 1.76
C THR A 49 -6.47 17.86 0.90
N GLU A 50 -5.27 17.58 0.39
CA GLU A 50 -5.00 16.39 -0.44
C GLU A 50 -5.10 15.11 0.40
N TRP A 51 -4.63 15.16 1.63
CA TRP A 51 -4.67 14.05 2.58
C TRP A 51 -6.12 13.67 2.92
N ARG A 52 -6.94 14.67 3.30
CA ARG A 52 -8.37 14.43 3.61
C ARG A 52 -9.16 13.94 2.41
N ARG A 53 -8.80 14.37 1.20
CA ARG A 53 -9.40 13.83 -0.03
C ARG A 53 -9.10 12.34 -0.20
N LEU A 54 -7.86 11.91 0.07
CA LEU A 54 -7.50 10.48 -0.03
C LEU A 54 -8.09 9.65 1.11
N GLU A 55 -8.10 10.17 2.35
CA GLU A 55 -8.64 9.42 3.50
C GLU A 55 -10.16 9.20 3.42
N ALA A 56 -10.88 10.01 2.64
CA ALA A 56 -12.32 9.83 2.41
C ALA A 56 -12.64 8.54 1.66
N ASP A 57 -11.68 7.95 0.94
CA ASP A 57 -11.85 6.64 0.31
C ASP A 57 -11.84 5.53 1.40
N PRO A 58 -12.95 4.76 1.53
CA PRO A 58 -13.08 3.75 2.59
C PRO A 58 -12.08 2.60 2.49
N ALA A 59 -11.37 2.45 1.36
CA ALA A 59 -10.30 1.48 1.23
C ALA A 59 -9.02 1.92 1.94
N ASN A 60 -8.89 3.18 2.36
CA ASN A 60 -7.74 3.64 3.13
C ASN A 60 -7.91 3.36 4.64
N SER A 61 -6.80 3.13 5.33
CA SER A 61 -6.81 2.76 6.75
C SER A 61 -6.89 4.00 7.65
N LEU A 62 -7.63 3.89 8.75
CA LEU A 62 -7.74 4.91 9.79
C LEU A 62 -6.37 5.33 10.36
N HIS A 63 -5.42 4.40 10.48
CA HIS A 63 -4.10 4.69 11.04
C HIS A 63 -3.24 5.61 10.15
N GLN A 64 -3.66 5.87 8.92
CA GLN A 64 -3.05 6.84 8.03
C GLN A 64 -3.89 8.10 7.85
N ALA A 65 -5.03 8.24 8.56
CA ALA A 65 -5.85 9.43 8.54
C ALA A 65 -5.09 10.65 9.07
N TYR A 66 -5.44 11.83 8.56
CA TYR A 66 -4.76 13.09 8.91
C TYR A 66 -4.77 13.35 10.41
N ASP A 67 -5.92 13.22 11.05
CA ASP A 67 -6.05 13.51 12.47
C ASP A 67 -5.25 12.53 13.34
N TRP A 68 -5.22 11.25 13.00
CA TRP A 68 -4.37 10.26 13.66
C TRP A 68 -2.89 10.63 13.55
N CYS A 69 -2.40 10.87 12.34
CA CYS A 69 -1.01 11.21 12.09
C CYS A 69 -0.63 12.55 12.72
N SER A 70 -1.53 13.55 12.70
CA SER A 70 -1.33 14.85 13.32
C SER A 70 -1.25 14.76 14.86
N ALA A 71 -2.14 13.98 15.48
CA ALA A 71 -2.08 13.73 16.93
C ALA A 71 -0.76 13.06 17.32
N TRP A 72 -0.32 12.06 16.54
CA TRP A 72 0.96 11.41 16.74
C TRP A 72 2.13 12.38 16.62
N ALA A 73 2.19 13.14 15.54
CA ALA A 73 3.28 14.10 15.28
C ALA A 73 3.39 15.19 16.35
N LYS A 74 2.26 15.62 16.92
CA LYS A 74 2.23 16.59 18.03
C LYS A 74 2.74 16.04 19.35
N THR A 75 2.62 14.72 19.56
CA THR A 75 3.01 14.06 20.81
C THR A 75 4.40 13.41 20.75
N HIS A 76 4.93 13.21 19.55
CA HIS A 76 6.24 12.59 19.31
C HIS A 76 7.10 13.54 18.47
N SER A 77 8.30 13.83 18.95
CA SER A 77 9.22 14.80 18.30
C SER A 77 10.05 14.16 17.17
N ASN A 78 9.57 13.10 16.54
CA ASN A 78 10.28 12.48 15.43
C ASN A 78 10.18 13.36 14.17
N PRO A 79 11.28 13.58 13.43
CA PRO A 79 11.21 14.26 12.15
C PRO A 79 10.28 13.53 11.18
N LEU A 80 9.41 14.28 10.50
CA LEU A 80 8.52 13.74 9.51
C LEU A 80 9.23 13.63 8.14
N ALA A 81 8.85 12.62 7.37
CA ALA A 81 9.31 12.37 6.02
C ALA A 81 8.15 11.86 5.17
N ILE A 82 7.17 12.73 4.94
CA ILE A 82 5.92 12.37 4.25
C ILE A 82 6.19 12.31 2.75
N ALA A 83 6.06 11.14 2.16
CA ALA A 83 6.22 10.98 0.73
C ALA A 83 4.89 11.13 0.02
N VAL A 84 4.83 12.08 -0.93
CA VAL A 84 3.65 12.38 -1.75
C VAL A 84 3.96 12.03 -3.18
N GLY A 85 3.18 11.11 -3.75
CA GLY A 85 3.24 10.75 -5.17
C GLY A 85 2.18 11.49 -5.97
N ARG A 86 2.59 12.11 -7.08
CA ARG A 86 1.69 12.79 -8.01
C ARG A 86 1.83 12.22 -9.40
N ARG A 87 0.69 12.17 -10.11
CA ARG A 87 0.63 11.80 -11.52
C ARG A 87 -0.21 12.86 -12.24
N SER A 88 0.34 13.48 -13.28
CA SER A 88 -0.31 14.60 -13.97
C SER A 88 -0.75 15.74 -13.03
N GLY A 89 0.02 16.02 -11.99
CA GLY A 89 -0.25 17.07 -11.00
C GLY A 89 -1.21 16.64 -9.88
N GLU A 90 -1.95 15.54 -10.02
CA GLU A 90 -2.84 15.04 -8.98
C GLU A 90 -2.12 14.13 -7.98
N THR A 91 -2.41 14.31 -6.69
CA THR A 91 -1.90 13.41 -5.65
C THR A 91 -2.60 12.06 -5.74
N VAL A 92 -1.79 11.01 -6.00
CA VAL A 92 -2.25 9.63 -6.15
C VAL A 92 -1.92 8.77 -4.93
N PHE A 93 -0.93 9.15 -4.15
CA PHE A 93 -0.68 8.54 -2.85
C PHE A 93 0.01 9.48 -1.85
N ILE A 94 -0.15 9.17 -0.57
CA ILE A 94 0.61 9.74 0.55
C ILE A 94 1.10 8.58 1.42
N LEU A 95 2.43 8.51 1.65
CA LEU A 95 3.04 7.62 2.63
C LEU A 95 3.49 8.46 3.81
N PRO A 96 2.75 8.44 4.94
CA PRO A 96 3.09 9.20 6.14
C PRO A 96 4.23 8.51 6.89
N LEU A 97 5.45 8.98 6.67
CA LEU A 97 6.64 8.43 7.32
C LEU A 97 7.17 9.39 8.38
N GLU A 98 7.79 8.81 9.41
CA GLU A 98 8.60 9.47 10.42
C GLU A 98 9.99 8.85 10.48
N ILE A 99 10.99 9.61 10.96
CA ILE A 99 12.35 9.10 11.14
C ILE A 99 12.60 8.82 12.61
N VAL A 100 12.71 7.55 12.96
CA VAL A 100 12.95 7.09 14.32
C VAL A 100 14.42 6.70 14.47
N ARG A 101 15.05 7.20 15.52
CA ARG A 101 16.42 6.85 15.87
C ARG A 101 16.45 5.78 16.95
N ARG A 102 17.19 4.70 16.67
CA ARG A 102 17.47 3.63 17.65
C ARG A 102 18.99 3.44 17.72
N GLY A 103 19.59 3.95 18.78
CA GLY A 103 21.03 3.98 18.88
C GLY A 103 21.67 4.81 17.78
N MET A 104 22.51 4.19 16.93
CA MET A 104 23.17 4.85 15.81
C MET A 104 22.37 4.79 14.51
N VAL A 105 21.33 3.97 14.44
CA VAL A 105 20.53 3.73 13.22
C VAL A 105 19.32 4.66 13.19
N LYS A 106 19.10 5.32 12.06
CA LYS A 106 17.91 6.08 11.72
C LYS A 106 17.05 5.28 10.75
N SER A 107 15.81 5.00 11.12
CA SER A 107 14.85 4.29 10.29
C SER A 107 13.70 5.20 9.88
N ALA A 108 13.43 5.31 8.58
CA ALA A 108 12.17 5.86 8.09
C ALA A 108 11.11 4.75 8.17
N GLN A 109 10.02 5.01 8.85
CA GLN A 109 8.90 4.08 9.07
C GLN A 109 7.58 4.83 9.00
N PHE A 110 6.45 4.11 8.88
CA PHE A 110 5.14 4.75 8.99
C PHE A 110 4.96 5.43 10.34
N ILE A 111 4.27 6.57 10.35
CA ILE A 111 3.90 7.28 11.57
C ILE A 111 3.14 6.32 12.49
N GLY A 112 3.63 6.16 13.72
CA GLY A 112 3.02 5.24 14.69
C GLY A 112 3.14 3.76 14.36
N ALA A 113 3.99 3.34 13.42
CA ALA A 113 4.10 1.98 12.89
C ALA A 113 4.05 0.86 13.95
N ARG A 114 4.66 1.09 15.11
CA ARG A 114 4.71 0.11 16.19
C ARG A 114 3.35 -0.15 16.85
N PHE A 115 2.43 0.80 16.75
CA PHE A 115 1.12 0.77 17.42
C PHE A 115 -0.03 0.56 16.44
N ASN A 116 0.25 0.59 15.14
CA ASN A 116 -0.72 0.34 14.10
C ASN A 116 -0.78 -1.15 13.79
N ASN A 117 -1.96 -1.72 13.79
CA ASN A 117 -2.15 -3.11 13.37
C ASN A 117 -1.87 -3.27 11.87
N ILE A 118 -2.20 -2.25 11.08
CA ILE A 118 -2.02 -2.20 9.63
C ILE A 118 -1.38 -0.87 9.26
N ASN A 119 -0.31 -0.93 8.50
CA ASN A 119 0.33 0.22 7.87
C ASN A 119 0.13 0.11 6.36
N SER A 120 -0.35 1.17 5.74
CA SER A 120 -0.68 1.12 4.31
C SER A 120 -0.11 2.29 3.52
N GLY A 121 -0.25 3.49 4.02
CA GLY A 121 -0.30 4.71 3.23
C GLY A 121 -1.72 4.95 2.73
N LEU A 122 -1.92 6.10 2.10
CA LEU A 122 -3.16 6.49 1.45
C LEU A 122 -2.97 6.43 -0.06
N PHE A 123 -3.90 5.81 -0.76
CA PHE A 123 -3.83 5.67 -2.21
C PHE A 123 -5.18 6.05 -2.83
N SER A 124 -5.15 6.73 -3.97
CA SER A 124 -6.36 6.93 -4.77
C SER A 124 -6.84 5.60 -5.37
N ALA A 125 -8.15 5.44 -5.56
CA ALA A 125 -8.73 4.24 -6.16
C ALA A 125 -8.10 3.90 -7.53
N GLY A 126 -7.92 4.93 -8.38
CA GLY A 126 -7.29 4.73 -9.69
C GLY A 126 -5.84 4.26 -9.60
N PHE A 127 -5.08 4.73 -8.61
CA PHE A 127 -3.72 4.25 -8.40
C PHE A 127 -3.71 2.81 -7.88
N ARG A 128 -4.55 2.46 -6.88
CA ARG A 128 -4.66 1.09 -6.38
C ARG A 128 -4.99 0.10 -7.48
N ALA A 129 -5.99 0.41 -8.30
CA ALA A 129 -6.45 -0.49 -9.36
C ALA A 129 -5.39 -0.78 -10.44
N ASN A 130 -4.44 0.14 -10.64
CA ASN A 130 -3.47 0.06 -11.74
C ASN A 130 -2.02 -0.11 -11.28
N ALA A 131 -1.72 0.06 -9.98
CA ALA A 131 -0.36 -0.07 -9.47
C ALA A 131 0.11 -1.52 -9.52
N GLY A 132 1.27 -1.72 -10.12
CA GLY A 132 1.92 -3.02 -10.22
C GLY A 132 3.33 -3.04 -9.65
N MET A 133 4.10 -4.04 -10.05
CA MET A 133 5.50 -4.20 -9.64
C MET A 133 6.36 -3.01 -10.04
N ALA A 134 6.10 -2.42 -11.20
CA ALA A 134 6.89 -1.30 -11.72
C ALA A 134 6.74 -0.06 -10.82
N GLU A 135 5.50 0.29 -10.44
CA GLU A 135 5.22 1.40 -9.54
C GLU A 135 5.79 1.14 -8.14
N ALA A 136 5.59 -0.06 -7.59
CA ALA A 136 6.16 -0.43 -6.29
C ALA A 136 7.69 -0.28 -6.29
N THR A 137 8.36 -0.76 -7.33
CA THR A 137 9.81 -0.65 -7.50
C THR A 137 10.25 0.81 -7.62
N GLN A 138 9.55 1.61 -8.43
CA GLN A 138 9.84 3.04 -8.58
C GLN A 138 9.69 3.79 -7.25
N ILE A 139 8.61 3.52 -6.51
CA ILE A 139 8.39 4.10 -5.16
C ILE A 139 9.56 3.76 -4.25
N SER A 140 9.94 2.48 -4.17
CA SER A 140 11.03 2.02 -3.31
C SER A 140 12.37 2.69 -3.66
N GLN A 141 12.75 2.72 -4.92
CA GLN A 141 14.00 3.32 -5.40
C GLN A 141 14.03 4.83 -5.16
N THR A 142 12.91 5.50 -5.44
CA THR A 142 12.81 6.95 -5.23
C THR A 142 12.87 7.30 -3.74
N LEU A 143 12.19 6.53 -2.88
CA LEU A 143 12.27 6.72 -1.42
C LEU A 143 13.70 6.52 -0.92
N ALA A 144 14.41 5.49 -1.37
CA ALA A 144 15.80 5.25 -1.00
C ALA A 144 16.69 6.45 -1.36
N THR A 145 16.47 7.05 -2.53
CA THR A 145 17.20 8.24 -2.98
C THR A 145 16.85 9.48 -2.16
N LEU A 146 15.56 9.77 -1.97
CA LEU A 146 15.07 10.96 -1.28
C LEU A 146 15.38 10.95 0.23
N LEU A 147 15.46 9.77 0.83
CA LEU A 147 15.77 9.58 2.25
C LEU A 147 17.28 9.42 2.52
N SER A 148 18.10 9.36 1.47
CA SER A 148 19.56 9.32 1.59
C SER A 148 20.07 10.48 2.44
N GLY A 149 20.90 10.19 3.44
CA GLY A 149 21.40 11.16 4.43
C GLY A 149 20.39 11.56 5.52
N LYS A 150 19.12 11.21 5.40
CA LYS A 150 18.09 11.41 6.43
C LYS A 150 17.85 10.15 7.27
N ALA A 151 17.83 9.00 6.62
CA ALA A 151 17.64 7.68 7.23
C ALA A 151 18.63 6.68 6.65
N ASP A 152 19.03 5.70 7.47
CA ASP A 152 19.94 4.62 7.08
C ASP A 152 19.17 3.46 6.45
N LEU A 153 17.88 3.33 6.76
CA LEU A 153 16.99 2.33 6.19
C LEU A 153 15.54 2.82 6.12
N VAL A 154 14.76 2.20 5.25
CA VAL A 154 13.31 2.34 5.19
C VAL A 154 12.69 1.03 5.68
N SER A 155 11.90 1.10 6.74
CA SER A 155 11.24 -0.06 7.35
C SER A 155 9.73 0.07 7.22
N MET A 156 9.14 -0.70 6.31
CA MET A 156 7.71 -0.75 6.08
C MET A 156 7.16 -2.07 6.61
N THR A 157 6.62 -2.06 7.81
CA THR A 157 6.09 -3.25 8.49
C THR A 157 4.57 -3.25 8.48
N ASN A 158 3.95 -4.43 8.64
CA ASN A 158 2.49 -4.61 8.73
C ASN A 158 1.73 -4.11 7.50
N ILE A 159 2.33 -4.23 6.32
CA ILE A 159 1.65 -3.94 5.05
C ILE A 159 0.86 -5.20 4.66
N PRO A 160 -0.46 -5.12 4.47
CA PRO A 160 -1.24 -6.25 3.98
C PRO A 160 -0.91 -6.50 2.50
N LEU A 161 -0.85 -7.76 2.07
CA LEU A 161 -0.72 -8.09 0.65
C LEU A 161 -2.00 -7.75 -0.13
N GLU A 162 -3.13 -7.96 0.53
CA GLU A 162 -4.46 -7.61 0.07
C GLU A 162 -5.20 -6.86 1.17
N TRP A 163 -6.00 -5.87 0.78
CA TRP A 163 -6.80 -5.09 1.69
C TRP A 163 -8.16 -4.80 1.06
N ARG A 164 -9.24 -5.22 1.74
CA ARG A 164 -10.63 -5.05 1.28
C ARG A 164 -10.88 -5.57 -0.14
N GLY A 165 -10.27 -6.71 -0.48
CA GLY A 165 -10.42 -7.37 -1.78
C GLY A 165 -9.55 -6.79 -2.90
N GLU A 166 -8.73 -5.79 -2.61
CA GLU A 166 -7.79 -5.21 -3.58
C GLU A 166 -6.34 -5.54 -3.20
N ARG A 167 -5.50 -5.80 -4.19
CA ARG A 167 -4.06 -5.96 -3.98
C ARG A 167 -3.46 -4.64 -3.53
N HIS A 168 -2.64 -4.70 -2.48
CA HIS A 168 -1.96 -3.51 -1.98
C HIS A 168 -0.90 -3.02 -2.98
N PRO A 169 -0.79 -1.70 -3.28
CA PRO A 169 0.15 -1.17 -4.27
C PRO A 169 1.62 -1.52 -4.00
N LEU A 170 2.00 -1.70 -2.73
CA LEU A 170 3.36 -2.08 -2.33
C LEU A 170 3.56 -3.60 -2.17
N ALA A 171 2.54 -4.43 -2.41
CA ALA A 171 2.63 -5.89 -2.26
C ALA A 171 3.61 -6.57 -3.24
N GLY A 172 4.09 -5.83 -4.26
CA GLY A 172 5.11 -6.29 -5.19
C GLY A 172 6.55 -6.17 -4.69
N LEU A 173 6.78 -5.48 -3.56
CA LEU A 173 8.13 -5.33 -3.01
C LEU A 173 8.59 -6.64 -2.35
N PRO A 174 9.91 -6.96 -2.42
CA PRO A 174 10.47 -8.05 -1.66
C PRO A 174 10.20 -7.84 -0.16
N ALA A 175 9.59 -8.83 0.48
CA ALA A 175 9.18 -8.74 1.87
C ALA A 175 9.40 -10.06 2.61
N ILE A 176 9.48 -9.97 3.94
CA ILE A 176 9.39 -11.12 4.82
C ILE A 176 7.95 -11.18 5.33
N GLU A 177 7.31 -12.32 5.12
CA GLU A 177 5.95 -12.54 5.62
C GLU A 177 5.93 -12.53 7.15
N ASN A 178 4.99 -11.75 7.71
CA ASN A 178 4.77 -11.74 9.14
C ASN A 178 4.01 -13.02 9.54
N GLN A 179 4.43 -13.65 10.64
CA GLN A 179 3.75 -14.83 11.18
C GLN A 179 2.36 -14.52 11.73
N ASN A 180 2.09 -13.26 12.06
CA ASN A 180 0.79 -12.83 12.57
C ASN A 180 -0.12 -12.40 11.41
N HIS A 181 -1.29 -13.02 11.34
CA HIS A 181 -2.33 -12.64 10.40
C HIS A 181 -3.11 -11.43 10.92
N ALA A 182 -3.54 -10.56 10.00
CA ALA A 182 -4.54 -9.54 10.30
C ALA A 182 -5.93 -10.15 10.12
N PHE A 183 -6.78 -10.01 11.13
CA PHE A 183 -8.16 -10.47 11.08
C PHE A 183 -9.08 -9.27 10.85
N GLN A 184 -10.08 -9.46 10.00
CA GLN A 184 -11.11 -8.48 9.73
C GLN A 184 -12.47 -9.08 10.04
N LEU A 185 -13.21 -8.41 10.92
CA LEU A 185 -14.60 -8.75 11.21
C LEU A 185 -15.50 -7.76 10.48
N PRO A 186 -16.33 -8.20 9.51
CA PRO A 186 -17.33 -7.35 8.92
C PRO A 186 -18.44 -7.06 9.96
N LEU A 187 -18.71 -5.79 10.22
CA LEU A 187 -19.85 -5.39 11.05
C LEU A 187 -21.08 -5.30 10.15
N LEU A 188 -22.01 -6.20 10.34
CA LEU A 188 -23.27 -6.21 9.62
C LEU A 188 -24.28 -5.27 10.28
N ALA A 189 -25.32 -4.87 9.52
CA ALA A 189 -26.35 -3.97 10.03
C ALA A 189 -27.18 -4.61 11.16
N ASP A 190 -27.27 -5.94 11.16
CA ASP A 190 -27.92 -6.74 12.18
C ASP A 190 -26.84 -7.37 13.08
N PHE A 191 -26.87 -7.04 14.37
CA PHE A 191 -25.91 -7.55 15.35
C PHE A 191 -25.96 -9.08 15.48
N GLU A 192 -27.14 -9.71 15.31
CA GLU A 192 -27.25 -11.17 15.39
C GLU A 192 -26.65 -11.91 14.21
N GLN A 193 -26.29 -11.20 13.12
CA GLN A 193 -25.61 -11.73 11.94
C GLN A 193 -24.09 -11.51 11.96
N THR A 194 -23.58 -10.76 12.94
CA THR A 194 -22.14 -10.48 13.12
C THR A 194 -21.52 -11.51 14.03
#